data_aad226c89617ba0253aad57159b36622
#
_entry.id   aad226c89617ba0253aad57159b36622
#
_cell.length_a   1.000
_cell.length_b   1.000
_cell.length_c   1.000
_cell.angle_alpha   90.00
_cell.angle_beta   90.00
_cell.angle_gamma   90.00
#
_symmetry.space_group_name_H-M   'P 1'
#
loop_
_entity.id
_entity.type
_entity.pdbx_description
1 polymer ?
#
loop_
_entity_poly.entity_id
_entity_poly.type
_entity_poly.pdbx_seq_one_letter_code
_entity_poly.pdbx_strand_id
1 'polypeptide(L)'
;MTSIWEIESLVNLKNKLKNILISRKVDVSDDDNLSTLVDKVNDVRDNVELNGLLSNDLTEFKSESLTELRAYAFCNCNKLTKIDIPNCTNIATQCFSSASSLEKIEILKSGSVNGTNTFYNCTMLKKVILPLFVSSSASSTFQSCGKLELIDIDTMSLNFQPFTGCINLKTLIYRRISGVNSISSISLLPSIFPKYGYLYVPESLLESYKKATNWVTIADRIIKLEGTIYEDIYWSNKDMMFIFVDSIEYEIPKDTTVLQYKNTYQIEHLYSDGTELTDDKLLYDYISTTITTEVG
;
A
#
# COMPACT_ATOMS: atom_id res chain seq x y z
N MET A 1 -12.08 -12.06 20.03
CA MET A 1 -11.44 -13.04 20.96
C MET A 1 -10.28 -13.68 20.20
N THR A 2 -9.07 -13.46 20.68
CA THR A 2 -7.86 -14.08 20.10
C THR A 2 -7.95 -15.58 20.34
N SER A 3 -7.73 -16.40 19.33
CA SER A 3 -7.82 -17.85 19.47
C SER A 3 -6.68 -18.41 20.37
N ILE A 4 -6.91 -19.53 21.02
CA ILE A 4 -5.88 -20.20 21.86
C ILE A 4 -4.62 -20.47 21.04
N TRP A 5 -4.77 -20.83 19.76
CA TRP A 5 -3.66 -21.10 18.82
C TRP A 5 -2.84 -19.81 18.54
N GLU A 6 -3.48 -18.66 18.37
CA GLU A 6 -2.80 -17.37 18.20
C GLU A 6 -1.98 -16.99 19.42
N ILE A 7 -2.51 -17.24 20.63
CA ILE A 7 -1.81 -17.00 21.90
C ILE A 7 -0.59 -17.91 22.02
N GLU A 8 -0.73 -19.20 21.73
CA GLU A 8 0.38 -20.17 21.78
C GLU A 8 1.47 -19.83 20.75
N SER A 9 1.10 -19.40 19.54
CA SER A 9 2.06 -18.96 18.52
C SER A 9 2.85 -17.73 18.96
N LEU A 10 2.19 -16.75 19.58
CA LEU A 10 2.83 -15.55 20.11
C LEU A 10 3.77 -15.87 21.29
N VAL A 11 3.37 -16.76 22.18
CA VAL A 11 4.20 -17.21 23.30
C VAL A 11 5.46 -17.93 22.79
N ASN A 12 5.32 -18.81 21.79
CA ASN A 12 6.44 -19.50 21.19
C ASN A 12 7.41 -18.53 20.50
N LEU A 13 6.89 -17.54 19.75
CA LEU A 13 7.70 -16.51 19.12
C LEU A 13 8.42 -15.65 20.16
N LYS A 14 7.74 -15.24 21.22
CA LYS A 14 8.31 -14.50 22.36
C LYS A 14 9.49 -15.27 22.98
N ASN A 15 9.32 -16.56 23.23
CA ASN A 15 10.37 -17.40 23.84
C ASN A 15 11.57 -17.60 22.89
N LYS A 16 11.33 -17.80 21.60
CA LYS A 16 12.41 -17.88 20.60
C LYS A 16 13.23 -16.59 20.57
N LEU A 17 12.55 -15.42 20.51
CA LEU A 17 13.19 -14.10 20.52
C LEU A 17 14.03 -13.88 21.79
N LYS A 18 13.50 -14.21 22.98
CA LYS A 18 14.25 -14.15 24.24
C LYS A 18 15.53 -14.94 24.16
N ASN A 19 15.45 -16.21 23.76
CA ASN A 19 16.62 -17.10 23.68
C ASN A 19 17.69 -16.57 22.73
N ILE A 20 17.29 -15.99 21.59
CA ILE A 20 18.20 -15.40 20.62
C ILE A 20 18.90 -14.17 21.22
N LEU A 21 18.15 -13.25 21.81
CA LEU A 21 18.70 -12.06 22.43
C LEU A 21 19.67 -12.39 23.57
N ILE A 22 19.32 -13.36 24.43
CA ILE A 22 20.19 -13.85 25.51
C ILE A 22 21.47 -14.44 24.92
N SER A 23 21.40 -15.26 23.86
CA SER A 23 22.56 -15.83 23.19
C SER A 23 23.52 -14.75 22.64
N ARG A 24 22.99 -13.56 22.36
CA ARG A 24 23.71 -12.39 21.87
C ARG A 24 24.13 -11.42 22.99
N LYS A 25 23.98 -11.81 24.25
CA LYS A 25 24.30 -11.01 25.45
C LYS A 25 23.48 -9.69 25.53
N VAL A 26 22.29 -9.67 25.00
CA VAL A 26 21.33 -8.58 25.17
C VAL A 26 20.62 -8.79 26.49
N ASP A 27 20.48 -7.74 27.28
CA ASP A 27 19.72 -7.76 28.52
C ASP A 27 18.23 -7.92 28.25
N VAL A 28 17.63 -9.03 28.69
CA VAL A 28 16.23 -9.40 28.46
C VAL A 28 15.58 -9.74 29.80
N SER A 29 14.52 -9.00 30.13
CA SER A 29 13.69 -9.25 31.31
C SER A 29 12.61 -10.29 31.02
N ASP A 30 12.13 -10.98 32.08
CA ASP A 30 10.95 -11.84 31.97
C ASP A 30 9.67 -11.07 31.69
N ASP A 31 9.64 -9.79 32.05
CA ASP A 31 8.52 -8.89 31.81
C ASP A 31 8.49 -8.29 30.39
N ASP A 32 9.56 -8.49 29.60
CA ASP A 32 9.60 -8.01 28.23
C ASP A 32 8.46 -8.62 27.42
N ASN A 33 7.61 -7.78 26.84
CA ASN A 33 6.60 -8.19 25.90
C ASN A 33 7.21 -8.37 24.49
N LEU A 34 6.43 -8.88 23.56
CA LEU A 34 6.90 -9.14 22.19
C LEU A 34 7.39 -7.86 21.49
N SER A 35 6.72 -6.73 21.70
CA SER A 35 7.13 -5.42 21.13
C SER A 35 8.49 -5.00 21.68
N THR A 36 8.70 -5.06 22.99
CA THR A 36 9.98 -4.74 23.64
C THR A 36 11.12 -5.63 23.13
N LEU A 37 10.84 -6.92 22.91
CA LEU A 37 11.82 -7.84 22.37
C LEU A 37 12.18 -7.53 20.91
N VAL A 38 11.20 -7.11 20.10
CA VAL A 38 11.44 -6.66 18.71
C VAL A 38 12.28 -5.37 18.72
N ASP A 39 12.00 -4.43 19.62
CA ASP A 39 12.81 -3.22 19.78
C ASP A 39 14.26 -3.55 20.14
N LYS A 40 14.48 -4.47 21.10
CA LYS A 40 15.82 -4.96 21.46
C LYS A 40 16.52 -5.69 20.31
N VAL A 41 15.78 -6.42 19.47
CA VAL A 41 16.30 -7.01 18.22
C VAL A 41 16.79 -5.91 17.28
N ASN A 42 16.01 -4.84 17.13
CA ASN A 42 16.38 -3.72 16.28
C ASN A 42 17.62 -2.97 16.78
N ASP A 43 17.90 -3.00 18.08
CA ASP A 43 19.09 -2.38 18.68
C ASP A 43 20.39 -3.19 18.47
N VAL A 44 20.28 -4.48 18.16
CA VAL A 44 21.44 -5.35 17.90
C VAL A 44 21.92 -5.20 16.46
N ARG A 45 22.98 -4.47 16.24
CA ARG A 45 23.47 -3.96 14.95
C ARG A 45 24.02 -4.99 13.94
N ASP A 46 24.15 -6.31 14.29
CA ASP A 46 24.82 -7.32 13.47
C ASP A 46 23.90 -8.51 13.11
N ASN A 47 22.73 -8.23 12.53
CA ASN A 47 21.59 -9.14 12.55
C ASN A 47 21.24 -9.89 11.27
N VAL A 48 22.18 -10.31 10.46
CA VAL A 48 21.88 -11.19 9.30
C VAL A 48 21.21 -12.51 9.73
N GLU A 49 21.62 -13.07 10.88
CA GLU A 49 21.04 -14.32 11.40
C GLU A 49 19.68 -14.16 12.08
N LEU A 50 19.40 -13.02 12.74
CA LEU A 50 18.11 -12.77 13.37
C LEU A 50 17.02 -12.52 12.32
N ASN A 51 17.34 -11.80 11.26
CA ASN A 51 16.46 -11.63 10.11
C ASN A 51 16.12 -12.99 9.48
N GLY A 52 17.07 -13.92 9.40
CA GLY A 52 16.84 -15.28 8.92
C GLY A 52 15.90 -16.11 9.81
N LEU A 53 15.93 -15.93 11.12
CA LEU A 53 15.09 -16.66 12.07
C LEU A 53 13.66 -16.10 12.18
N LEU A 54 13.50 -14.79 12.14
CA LEU A 54 12.18 -14.15 12.07
C LEU A 54 11.53 -14.39 10.70
N SER A 55 12.32 -14.39 9.62
CA SER A 55 11.83 -14.56 8.26
C SER A 55 11.16 -15.91 7.99
N ASN A 56 11.54 -16.95 8.72
CA ASN A 56 11.09 -18.31 8.39
C ASN A 56 9.76 -18.72 9.03
N ASP A 57 9.30 -18.07 10.11
CA ASP A 57 8.12 -18.51 10.85
C ASP A 57 7.06 -17.41 11.06
N LEU A 58 7.40 -16.13 10.87
CA LEU A 58 6.48 -15.03 11.09
C LEU A 58 5.50 -14.89 9.92
N THR A 59 4.21 -15.16 10.17
CA THR A 59 3.14 -15.04 9.17
C THR A 59 2.33 -13.76 9.32
N GLU A 60 2.18 -13.27 10.55
CA GLU A 60 1.46 -12.04 10.86
C GLU A 60 2.18 -11.27 11.98
N PHE A 61 2.14 -9.95 11.92
CA PHE A 61 2.67 -9.08 12.98
C PHE A 61 1.68 -7.97 13.30
N LYS A 62 1.41 -7.78 14.60
CA LYS A 62 0.55 -6.70 15.09
C LYS A 62 1.19 -6.00 16.28
N SER A 63 1.19 -4.65 16.26
CA SER A 63 1.62 -3.83 17.39
C SER A 63 0.93 -2.47 17.39
N GLU A 64 0.20 -2.19 18.46
CA GLU A 64 -0.42 -0.88 18.71
C GLU A 64 0.58 0.17 19.26
N SER A 65 1.69 -0.28 19.81
CA SER A 65 2.69 0.59 20.45
C SER A 65 3.85 0.97 19.53
N LEU A 66 4.04 0.25 18.41
CA LEU A 66 5.17 0.47 17.52
C LEU A 66 5.00 1.78 16.74
N THR A 67 5.95 2.70 16.91
CA THR A 67 5.95 4.00 16.25
C THR A 67 6.99 4.13 15.15
N GLU A 68 7.99 3.25 15.13
CA GLU A 68 9.09 3.29 14.17
C GLU A 68 9.51 1.89 13.74
N LEU A 69 9.68 1.69 12.45
CA LEU A 69 10.32 0.54 11.85
C LEU A 69 11.73 0.92 11.41
N ARG A 70 12.73 0.37 12.10
CA ARG A 70 14.14 0.55 11.78
C ARG A 70 14.54 -0.21 10.51
N ALA A 71 15.71 0.12 10.00
CA ALA A 71 16.24 -0.54 8.80
C ALA A 71 16.26 -2.07 8.98
N TYR A 72 15.83 -2.78 7.94
CA TYR A 72 15.79 -4.25 7.84
C TYR A 72 14.81 -4.96 8.80
N ALA A 73 13.91 -4.28 9.50
CA ALA A 73 13.07 -4.87 10.55
C ALA A 73 12.31 -6.15 10.10
N PHE A 74 11.77 -6.16 8.91
CA PHE A 74 11.09 -7.33 8.30
C PHE A 74 11.74 -7.78 6.98
N CYS A 75 13.03 -7.48 6.81
CA CYS A 75 13.78 -7.90 5.64
C CYS A 75 13.85 -9.43 5.56
N ASN A 76 13.51 -9.99 4.38
CA ASN A 76 13.44 -11.43 4.13
C ASN A 76 12.38 -12.18 4.97
N CYS A 77 11.40 -11.51 5.57
CA CYS A 77 10.26 -12.18 6.21
C CYS A 77 9.32 -12.78 5.15
N ASN A 78 9.78 -13.86 4.51
CA ASN A 78 9.15 -14.43 3.32
C ASN A 78 7.76 -15.06 3.55
N LYS A 79 7.40 -15.34 4.82
CA LYS A 79 6.09 -15.87 5.19
C LYS A 79 5.14 -14.80 5.74
N LEU A 80 5.62 -13.57 5.96
CA LEU A 80 4.81 -12.47 6.47
C LEU A 80 3.76 -12.09 5.42
N THR A 81 2.49 -12.36 5.72
CA THR A 81 1.35 -12.03 4.85
C THR A 81 0.65 -10.76 5.29
N LYS A 82 0.68 -10.47 6.59
CA LYS A 82 -0.06 -9.36 7.19
C LYS A 82 0.75 -8.63 8.25
N ILE A 83 0.65 -7.30 8.21
CA ILE A 83 1.20 -6.40 9.23
C ILE A 83 0.14 -5.39 9.66
N ASP A 84 -0.01 -5.18 10.97
CA ASP A 84 -0.94 -4.23 11.57
C ASP A 84 -0.19 -3.38 12.60
N ILE A 85 0.17 -2.17 12.19
CA ILE A 85 1.00 -1.23 12.97
C ILE A 85 0.44 0.20 12.85
N PRO A 86 -0.78 0.45 13.32
CA PRO A 86 -1.54 1.67 13.03
C PRO A 86 -0.87 2.95 13.53
N ASN A 87 0.02 2.85 14.51
CA ASN A 87 0.72 3.99 15.11
C ASN A 87 2.14 4.22 14.57
N CYS A 88 2.59 3.44 13.59
CA CYS A 88 3.89 3.62 12.98
C CYS A 88 3.95 4.93 12.18
N THR A 89 4.98 5.75 12.43
CA THR A 89 5.20 7.05 11.77
C THR A 89 6.50 7.11 10.97
N ASN A 90 7.36 6.09 11.09
CA ASN A 90 8.62 6.04 10.37
C ASN A 90 8.91 4.63 9.87
N ILE A 91 9.18 4.50 8.56
CA ILE A 91 9.59 3.25 7.92
C ILE A 91 10.96 3.49 7.28
N ALA A 92 11.98 2.82 7.80
CA ALA A 92 13.37 3.03 7.37
C ALA A 92 13.78 2.12 6.19
N THR A 93 15.03 2.25 5.79
CA THR A 93 15.66 1.54 4.66
C THR A 93 15.46 0.03 4.73
N GLN A 94 15.09 -0.58 3.60
CA GLN A 94 14.99 -2.03 3.39
C GLN A 94 14.08 -2.76 4.40
N CYS A 95 13.19 -2.03 5.06
CA CYS A 95 12.40 -2.55 6.17
C CYS A 95 11.61 -3.80 5.81
N PHE A 96 11.02 -3.85 4.62
CA PHE A 96 10.26 -4.97 4.08
C PHE A 96 10.92 -5.62 2.86
N SER A 97 12.19 -5.33 2.60
CA SER A 97 12.89 -5.89 1.43
C SER A 97 12.77 -7.41 1.40
N SER A 98 12.28 -7.96 0.30
CA SER A 98 12.02 -9.40 0.12
C SER A 98 11.03 -10.02 1.12
N ALA A 99 10.12 -9.25 1.72
CA ALA A 99 8.93 -9.79 2.39
C ALA A 99 7.94 -10.28 1.31
N SER A 100 8.28 -11.40 0.66
CA SER A 100 7.70 -11.82 -0.61
C SER A 100 6.24 -12.29 -0.53
N SER A 101 5.73 -12.58 0.66
CA SER A 101 4.32 -12.95 0.89
C SER A 101 3.45 -11.80 1.39
N LEU A 102 4.03 -10.64 1.69
CA LEU A 102 3.27 -9.48 2.18
C LEU A 102 2.30 -8.99 1.07
N GLU A 103 1.00 -8.94 1.38
CA GLU A 103 -0.02 -8.58 0.40
C GLU A 103 -0.45 -7.11 0.48
N LYS A 104 -0.45 -6.53 1.68
CA LYS A 104 -0.89 -5.15 1.93
C LYS A 104 -0.10 -4.52 3.07
N ILE A 105 0.18 -3.22 2.94
CA ILE A 105 0.52 -2.36 4.08
C ILE A 105 -0.43 -1.17 4.11
N GLU A 106 -0.92 -0.84 5.31
CA GLU A 106 -1.83 0.27 5.53
C GLU A 106 -1.52 0.95 6.86
N ILE A 107 -1.25 2.26 6.81
CA ILE A 107 -1.05 3.12 7.98
C ILE A 107 -1.68 4.47 7.68
N LEU A 108 -2.73 4.83 8.40
CA LEU A 108 -3.50 6.06 8.18
C LEU A 108 -3.02 7.23 9.03
N LYS A 109 -1.99 7.03 9.83
CA LYS A 109 -1.31 8.08 10.60
C LYS A 109 -0.27 8.76 9.72
N SER A 110 0.00 10.04 9.96
CA SER A 110 1.07 10.75 9.23
C SER A 110 2.45 10.22 9.58
N GLY A 111 3.31 10.14 8.58
CA GLY A 111 4.64 9.57 8.75
C GLY A 111 5.54 9.76 7.54
N SER A 112 6.62 8.98 7.52
CA SER A 112 7.60 9.02 6.44
C SER A 112 8.15 7.64 6.09
N VAL A 113 8.42 7.44 4.80
CA VAL A 113 9.24 6.34 4.30
C VAL A 113 10.63 6.91 4.00
N ASN A 114 11.57 6.69 4.91
CA ASN A 114 12.90 7.31 4.89
C ASN A 114 13.98 6.29 4.49
N GLY A 115 13.86 5.71 3.30
CA GLY A 115 14.88 4.74 2.93
C GLY A 115 14.78 4.25 1.49
N THR A 116 15.87 3.63 1.03
CA THR A 116 15.93 2.95 -0.25
C THR A 116 15.45 1.50 -0.10
N ASN A 117 14.94 0.91 -1.17
CA ASN A 117 14.57 -0.50 -1.24
C ASN A 117 13.56 -0.96 -0.17
N THR A 118 12.75 -0.05 0.39
CA THR A 118 11.89 -0.35 1.55
C THR A 118 10.97 -1.54 1.31
N PHE A 119 10.38 -1.62 0.10
CA PHE A 119 9.52 -2.73 -0.35
C PHE A 119 10.13 -3.47 -1.56
N TYR A 120 11.45 -3.42 -1.72
CA TYR A 120 12.13 -4.11 -2.82
C TYR A 120 11.76 -5.60 -2.83
N ASN A 121 11.37 -6.15 -3.99
CA ASN A 121 11.05 -7.57 -4.17
C ASN A 121 9.93 -8.13 -3.27
N CYS A 122 8.97 -7.28 -2.87
CA CYS A 122 7.73 -7.73 -2.23
C CYS A 122 6.77 -8.25 -3.31
N THR A 123 7.01 -9.47 -3.80
CA THR A 123 6.39 -9.98 -5.04
C THR A 123 4.89 -10.19 -4.97
N MET A 124 4.32 -10.40 -3.76
CA MET A 124 2.88 -10.55 -3.54
C MET A 124 2.19 -9.26 -3.09
N LEU A 125 2.94 -8.16 -2.89
CA LEU A 125 2.38 -6.89 -2.44
C LEU A 125 1.44 -6.31 -3.50
N LYS A 126 0.17 -6.12 -3.14
CA LYS A 126 -0.90 -5.61 -4.01
C LYS A 126 -1.24 -4.16 -3.73
N LYS A 127 -1.28 -3.77 -2.44
CA LYS A 127 -1.72 -2.44 -2.02
C LYS A 127 -0.77 -1.83 -0.99
N VAL A 128 -0.42 -0.55 -1.20
CA VAL A 128 0.31 0.30 -0.27
C VAL A 128 -0.56 1.52 0.03
N ILE A 129 -1.08 1.62 1.25
CA ILE A 129 -2.02 2.66 1.67
C ILE A 129 -1.39 3.44 2.82
N LEU A 130 -0.73 4.52 2.48
CA LEU A 130 0.03 5.41 3.35
C LEU A 130 -0.33 6.88 3.05
N PRO A 131 -1.62 7.27 3.09
CA PRO A 131 -2.11 8.52 2.49
C PRO A 131 -1.52 9.79 3.10
N LEU A 132 -0.96 9.70 4.30
CA LEU A 132 -0.32 10.80 5.02
C LEU A 132 1.20 10.63 5.16
N PHE A 133 1.80 9.71 4.39
CA PHE A 133 3.23 9.49 4.39
C PHE A 133 3.93 10.24 3.27
N VAL A 134 5.10 10.77 3.59
CA VAL A 134 6.03 11.38 2.63
C VAL A 134 7.17 10.42 2.35
N SER A 135 7.47 10.13 1.09
CA SER A 135 8.68 9.42 0.70
C SER A 135 9.67 10.38 0.04
N SER A 136 10.73 10.71 0.75
CA SER A 136 11.80 11.62 0.26
C SER A 136 12.86 10.89 -0.57
N SER A 137 12.98 9.57 -0.42
CA SER A 137 13.98 8.74 -1.09
C SER A 137 13.31 7.50 -1.67
N ALA A 138 13.04 7.53 -2.97
CA ALA A 138 12.30 6.47 -3.65
C ALA A 138 13.20 5.54 -4.49
N SER A 139 14.51 5.51 -4.26
CA SER A 139 15.40 4.61 -5.01
C SER A 139 14.97 3.16 -4.80
N SER A 140 14.48 2.54 -5.89
CA SER A 140 14.06 1.13 -5.93
C SER A 140 13.04 0.72 -4.85
N THR A 141 12.28 1.66 -4.30
CA THR A 141 11.38 1.40 -3.14
C THR A 141 10.41 0.26 -3.41
N PHE A 142 9.84 0.20 -4.62
CA PHE A 142 8.89 -0.85 -5.04
C PHE A 142 9.43 -1.71 -6.18
N GLN A 143 10.72 -1.68 -6.44
CA GLN A 143 11.28 -2.48 -7.53
C GLN A 143 10.96 -3.96 -7.35
N SER A 144 10.53 -4.62 -8.43
CA SER A 144 10.14 -6.04 -8.46
C SER A 144 8.88 -6.39 -7.65
N CYS A 145 8.02 -5.42 -7.34
CA CYS A 145 6.69 -5.68 -6.77
C CYS A 145 5.69 -6.00 -7.91
N GLY A 146 5.83 -7.17 -8.51
CA GLY A 146 5.09 -7.55 -9.73
C GLY A 146 3.58 -7.61 -9.58
N LYS A 147 3.04 -7.76 -8.35
CA LYS A 147 1.61 -7.79 -8.05
C LYS A 147 1.04 -6.43 -7.60
N LEU A 148 1.89 -5.39 -7.48
CA LEU A 148 1.46 -4.11 -6.96
C LEU A 148 0.47 -3.43 -7.92
N GLU A 149 -0.73 -3.15 -7.42
CA GLU A 149 -1.85 -2.58 -8.18
C GLU A 149 -2.18 -1.15 -7.76
N LEU A 150 -2.00 -0.84 -6.45
CA LEU A 150 -2.39 0.45 -5.88
C LEU A 150 -1.36 0.99 -4.91
N ILE A 151 -1.05 2.27 -5.06
CA ILE A 151 -0.30 3.08 -4.08
C ILE A 151 -1.09 4.34 -3.76
N ASP A 152 -1.36 4.56 -2.48
CA ASP A 152 -1.92 5.80 -1.93
C ASP A 152 -0.91 6.40 -0.96
N ILE A 153 -0.40 7.59 -1.26
CA ILE A 153 0.67 8.24 -0.49
C ILE A 153 0.56 9.78 -0.61
N ASP A 154 0.97 10.52 0.41
CA ASP A 154 0.95 11.98 0.35
C ASP A 154 1.82 12.51 -0.79
N THR A 155 3.09 12.12 -0.80
CA THR A 155 4.01 12.42 -1.89
C THR A 155 5.17 11.43 -1.93
N MET A 156 5.73 11.22 -3.11
CA MET A 156 6.88 10.36 -3.29
C MET A 156 7.79 10.92 -4.38
N SER A 157 9.11 10.86 -4.16
CA SER A 157 10.08 11.13 -5.23
C SER A 157 10.03 10.02 -6.27
N LEU A 158 9.96 10.37 -7.55
CA LEU A 158 9.98 9.43 -8.68
C LEU A 158 11.36 9.35 -9.36
N ASN A 159 12.39 9.79 -8.67
CA ASN A 159 13.76 9.63 -9.15
C ASN A 159 14.23 8.18 -8.90
N PHE A 160 15.19 7.70 -9.71
CA PHE A 160 15.83 6.38 -9.53
C PHE A 160 14.92 5.14 -9.68
N GLN A 161 13.94 5.20 -10.59
CA GLN A 161 13.14 4.03 -11.04
C GLN A 161 12.46 3.25 -9.89
N PRO A 162 11.63 3.88 -9.06
CA PRO A 162 11.04 3.24 -7.89
C PRO A 162 10.12 2.06 -8.23
N PHE A 163 9.58 1.99 -9.46
CA PHE A 163 8.57 1.02 -9.90
C PHE A 163 9.06 0.02 -10.95
N THR A 164 10.36 -0.15 -11.14
CA THR A 164 10.88 -1.14 -12.11
C THR A 164 10.33 -2.53 -11.78
N GLY A 165 9.63 -3.15 -12.72
CA GLY A 165 9.00 -4.46 -12.53
C GLY A 165 7.61 -4.45 -11.88
N CYS A 166 7.03 -3.28 -11.59
CA CYS A 166 5.63 -3.14 -11.11
C CYS A 166 4.66 -3.17 -12.29
N ILE A 167 4.56 -4.29 -12.99
CA ILE A 167 3.83 -4.42 -14.26
C ILE A 167 2.30 -4.37 -14.11
N ASN A 168 1.78 -4.44 -12.89
CA ASN A 168 0.35 -4.43 -12.60
C ASN A 168 -0.13 -3.13 -11.92
N LEU A 169 0.73 -2.11 -11.77
CA LEU A 169 0.33 -0.86 -11.09
C LEU A 169 -0.72 -0.10 -11.92
N LYS A 170 -1.93 -0.01 -11.40
CA LYS A 170 -3.09 0.63 -12.04
C LYS A 170 -3.46 1.96 -11.40
N THR A 171 -3.17 2.13 -10.10
CA THR A 171 -3.64 3.27 -9.31
C THR A 171 -2.49 3.86 -8.51
N LEU A 172 -2.17 5.13 -8.79
CA LEU A 172 -1.23 5.91 -7.99
C LEU A 172 -1.94 7.17 -7.53
N ILE A 173 -2.02 7.38 -6.22
CA ILE A 173 -2.70 8.50 -5.59
C ILE A 173 -1.66 9.36 -4.89
N TYR A 174 -1.57 10.62 -5.27
CA TYR A 174 -0.80 11.66 -4.59
C TYR A 174 -1.72 12.66 -3.93
N ARG A 175 -1.66 12.77 -2.61
CA ARG A 175 -2.58 13.60 -1.81
C ARG A 175 -2.07 14.99 -1.49
N ARG A 176 -0.78 15.26 -1.71
CA ARG A 176 -0.19 16.56 -1.42
C ARG A 176 -0.84 17.66 -2.25
N ILE A 177 -1.26 18.74 -1.58
CA ILE A 177 -1.96 19.89 -2.18
C ILE A 177 -1.02 20.99 -2.69
N SER A 178 0.30 20.84 -2.58
CA SER A 178 1.28 21.86 -2.99
C SER A 178 2.45 21.26 -3.77
N GLY A 179 2.70 21.81 -4.96
CA GLY A 179 3.80 21.40 -5.82
C GLY A 179 3.53 20.13 -6.62
N VAL A 180 4.14 20.06 -7.79
CA VAL A 180 4.09 18.88 -8.68
C VAL A 180 5.32 18.02 -8.43
N ASN A 181 5.11 16.72 -8.22
CA ASN A 181 6.22 15.79 -8.12
C ASN A 181 6.99 15.73 -9.45
N SER A 182 8.29 15.99 -9.41
CA SER A 182 9.14 15.91 -10.60
C SER A 182 9.42 14.44 -10.97
N ILE A 183 9.48 14.18 -12.28
CA ILE A 183 9.96 12.91 -12.83
C ILE A 183 11.25 13.20 -13.58
N SER A 184 12.32 12.47 -13.27
CA SER A 184 13.63 12.65 -13.91
C SER A 184 13.68 12.15 -15.35
N SER A 185 12.79 11.23 -15.76
CA SER A 185 12.78 10.65 -17.09
C SER A 185 11.40 10.14 -17.51
N ILE A 186 11.05 10.46 -18.75
CA ILE A 186 9.83 9.97 -19.42
C ILE A 186 9.80 8.44 -19.57
N SER A 187 10.96 7.81 -19.67
CA SER A 187 11.07 6.34 -19.81
C SER A 187 10.55 5.58 -18.60
N LEU A 188 10.34 6.26 -17.46
CA LEU A 188 9.78 5.68 -16.26
C LEU A 188 8.25 5.47 -16.35
N LEU A 189 7.55 6.34 -17.09
CA LEU A 189 6.09 6.34 -17.16
C LEU A 189 5.48 5.09 -17.79
N PRO A 190 5.97 4.56 -18.93
CA PRO A 190 5.44 3.32 -19.51
C PRO A 190 5.63 2.09 -18.61
N SER A 191 6.67 2.10 -17.77
CA SER A 191 6.92 1.01 -16.81
C SER A 191 6.15 1.19 -15.50
N ILE A 192 5.73 2.43 -15.17
CA ILE A 192 4.92 2.74 -13.99
C ILE A 192 3.44 2.42 -14.27
N PHE A 193 2.92 2.88 -15.42
CA PHE A 193 1.52 2.70 -15.76
C PHE A 193 1.37 1.80 -16.98
N PRO A 194 0.95 0.55 -16.80
CA PRO A 194 0.44 -0.23 -17.91
C PRO A 194 -0.75 0.51 -18.55
N LYS A 195 -1.16 0.09 -19.73
CA LYS A 195 -2.15 0.77 -20.60
C LYS A 195 -3.39 1.36 -19.88
N TYR A 196 -3.73 0.86 -18.70
CA TYR A 196 -4.96 1.23 -17.96
C TYR A 196 -4.66 1.84 -16.57
N GLY A 197 -3.44 2.33 -16.32
CA GLY A 197 -3.10 2.94 -15.04
C GLY A 197 -3.43 4.44 -14.99
N TYR A 198 -3.91 4.91 -13.83
CA TYR A 198 -4.27 6.32 -13.58
C TYR A 198 -3.47 6.90 -12.42
N LEU A 199 -3.13 8.19 -12.57
CA LEU A 199 -2.62 9.04 -11.50
C LEU A 199 -3.76 9.92 -10.99
N TYR A 200 -4.04 9.84 -9.68
CA TYR A 200 -5.00 10.69 -9.01
C TYR A 200 -4.26 11.78 -8.24
N VAL A 201 -4.65 13.03 -8.46
CA VAL A 201 -4.06 14.22 -7.82
C VAL A 201 -5.16 15.17 -7.37
N PRO A 202 -4.92 16.03 -6.35
CA PRO A 202 -5.88 17.07 -5.98
C PRO A 202 -6.26 17.94 -7.18
N GLU A 203 -7.54 18.31 -7.29
CA GLU A 203 -8.07 19.14 -8.37
C GLU A 203 -7.27 20.43 -8.54
N SER A 204 -6.83 21.02 -7.44
CA SER A 204 -5.99 22.23 -7.43
C SER A 204 -4.66 22.08 -8.18
N LEU A 205 -4.16 20.87 -8.36
CA LEU A 205 -2.90 20.54 -9.03
C LEU A 205 -3.08 19.85 -10.38
N LEU A 206 -4.31 19.47 -10.75
CA LEU A 206 -4.61 18.69 -11.94
C LEU A 206 -3.96 19.29 -13.21
N GLU A 207 -4.24 20.56 -13.48
CA GLU A 207 -3.71 21.25 -14.66
C GLU A 207 -2.19 21.44 -14.61
N SER A 208 -1.65 21.60 -13.41
CA SER A 208 -0.20 21.72 -13.21
C SER A 208 0.51 20.39 -13.54
N TYR A 209 -0.05 19.25 -13.11
CA TYR A 209 0.45 17.93 -13.47
C TYR A 209 0.32 17.65 -14.97
N LYS A 210 -0.84 17.92 -15.58
CA LYS A 210 -1.08 17.70 -17.03
C LYS A 210 -0.11 18.48 -17.93
N LYS A 211 0.41 19.60 -17.46
CA LYS A 211 1.36 20.47 -18.22
C LYS A 211 2.81 20.26 -17.82
N ALA A 212 3.09 19.58 -16.72
CA ALA A 212 4.45 19.40 -16.21
C ALA A 212 5.29 18.51 -17.13
N THR A 213 6.58 18.82 -17.18
CA THR A 213 7.57 18.04 -17.97
C THR A 213 7.49 16.56 -17.60
N ASN A 214 7.50 15.71 -18.61
CA ASN A 214 7.33 14.25 -18.53
C ASN A 214 5.90 13.79 -18.18
N TRP A 215 5.17 14.45 -17.28
CA TRP A 215 3.78 14.10 -16.97
C TRP A 215 2.82 14.33 -18.14
N VAL A 216 3.10 15.33 -18.98
CA VAL A 216 2.31 15.65 -20.18
C VAL A 216 2.07 14.43 -21.11
N THR A 217 2.93 13.45 -21.07
CA THR A 217 2.82 12.24 -21.94
C THR A 217 1.72 11.27 -21.49
N ILE A 218 1.21 11.45 -20.29
CA ILE A 218 0.08 10.69 -19.75
C ILE A 218 -1.04 11.62 -19.26
N ALA A 219 -1.13 12.84 -19.81
CA ALA A 219 -2.08 13.85 -19.36
C ALA A 219 -3.55 13.36 -19.38
N ASP A 220 -3.88 12.48 -20.31
CA ASP A 220 -5.18 11.81 -20.44
C ASP A 220 -5.49 10.80 -19.31
N ARG A 221 -4.46 10.38 -18.57
CA ARG A 221 -4.54 9.45 -17.45
C ARG A 221 -4.31 10.10 -16.09
N ILE A 222 -4.25 11.43 -16.04
CA ILE A 222 -4.16 12.19 -14.79
C ILE A 222 -5.57 12.69 -14.43
N ILE A 223 -6.08 12.19 -13.32
CA ILE A 223 -7.46 12.34 -12.87
C ILE A 223 -7.48 13.17 -11.59
N LYS A 224 -8.51 14.01 -11.43
CA LYS A 224 -8.71 14.66 -10.14
C LYS A 224 -9.15 13.66 -9.09
N LEU A 225 -8.66 13.82 -7.87
CA LEU A 225 -8.96 12.95 -6.75
C LEU A 225 -10.40 13.14 -6.25
N GLU A 226 -10.86 14.40 -6.26
CA GLU A 226 -12.18 14.80 -5.79
C GLU A 226 -13.31 14.20 -6.64
N GLY A 227 -14.33 13.68 -5.97
CA GLY A 227 -15.46 12.98 -6.58
C GLY A 227 -15.17 11.52 -6.95
N THR A 228 -13.99 10.99 -6.61
CA THR A 228 -13.67 9.55 -6.79
C THR A 228 -13.87 8.77 -5.50
N ILE A 229 -13.82 7.43 -5.58
CA ILE A 229 -13.85 6.57 -4.38
C ILE A 229 -12.62 6.78 -3.48
N TYR A 230 -11.55 7.36 -4.00
CA TYR A 230 -10.28 7.61 -3.30
C TYR A 230 -10.21 8.98 -2.64
N GLU A 231 -11.22 9.85 -2.78
CA GLU A 231 -11.22 11.20 -2.19
C GLU A 231 -11.00 11.18 -0.68
N ASP A 232 -11.73 10.33 0.03
CA ASP A 232 -11.57 10.14 1.46
C ASP A 232 -10.25 9.41 1.78
N ILE A 233 -9.44 9.94 2.72
CA ILE A 233 -8.22 9.27 3.16
C ILE A 233 -8.47 7.94 3.86
N TYR A 234 -9.68 7.73 4.35
CA TYR A 234 -10.12 6.49 5.03
C TYR A 234 -10.91 5.55 4.12
N TRP A 235 -10.87 5.76 2.80
CA TRP A 235 -11.62 4.96 1.83
C TRP A 235 -11.43 3.44 2.01
N SER A 236 -10.24 3.01 2.39
CA SER A 236 -9.89 1.61 2.58
C SER A 236 -10.41 0.99 3.88
N ASN A 237 -10.85 1.82 4.85
CA ASN A 237 -11.47 1.39 6.10
C ASN A 237 -13.00 1.31 6.02
N LYS A 238 -13.58 1.75 4.92
CA LYS A 238 -15.01 1.62 4.69
C LYS A 238 -15.40 0.17 4.55
N ASP A 239 -16.67 -0.11 4.77
CA ASP A 239 -17.23 -1.44 4.48
C ASP A 239 -17.17 -1.69 2.97
N MET A 240 -16.35 -2.66 2.57
CA MET A 240 -16.06 -2.92 1.16
C MET A 240 -17.00 -3.96 0.58
N MET A 241 -17.21 -3.89 -0.73
CA MET A 241 -17.94 -4.89 -1.51
C MET A 241 -17.22 -5.20 -2.82
N PHE A 242 -17.53 -6.35 -3.40
CA PHE A 242 -17.12 -6.70 -4.75
C PHE A 242 -18.28 -6.51 -5.70
N ILE A 243 -18.03 -5.84 -6.82
CA ILE A 243 -18.97 -5.71 -7.93
C ILE A 243 -18.31 -6.20 -9.22
N PHE A 244 -19.14 -6.65 -10.15
CA PHE A 244 -18.70 -7.01 -11.49
C PHE A 244 -19.27 -6.01 -12.49
N VAL A 245 -18.38 -5.37 -13.24
CA VAL A 245 -18.74 -4.49 -14.36
C VAL A 245 -18.04 -5.01 -15.60
N ASP A 246 -18.79 -5.28 -16.66
CA ASP A 246 -18.29 -5.94 -17.88
C ASP A 246 -17.51 -7.24 -17.58
N SER A 247 -17.96 -8.01 -16.59
CA SER A 247 -17.32 -9.23 -16.09
C SER A 247 -15.94 -9.02 -15.42
N ILE A 248 -15.54 -7.79 -15.13
CA ILE A 248 -14.34 -7.45 -14.37
C ILE A 248 -14.72 -7.20 -12.92
N GLU A 249 -14.02 -7.83 -11.98
CA GLU A 249 -14.24 -7.65 -10.54
C GLU A 249 -13.57 -6.37 -10.02
N TYR A 250 -14.34 -5.59 -9.25
CA TYR A 250 -13.87 -4.37 -8.58
C TYR A 250 -14.18 -4.46 -7.08
N GLU A 251 -13.22 -4.11 -6.25
CA GLU A 251 -13.39 -3.93 -4.80
C GLU A 251 -13.57 -2.44 -4.51
N ILE A 252 -14.77 -2.05 -4.05
CA ILE A 252 -15.15 -0.65 -3.80
C ILE A 252 -15.87 -0.50 -2.46
N PRO A 253 -15.89 0.71 -1.84
CA PRO A 253 -16.73 0.99 -0.68
C PRO A 253 -18.21 0.77 -0.98
N LYS A 254 -18.97 0.22 -0.03
CA LYS A 254 -20.43 -0.01 -0.20
C LYS A 254 -21.23 1.28 -0.39
N ASP A 255 -20.72 2.39 0.14
CA ASP A 255 -21.34 3.71 -0.02
C ASP A 255 -20.96 4.42 -1.33
N THR A 256 -20.35 3.70 -2.28
CA THR A 256 -19.97 4.23 -3.59
C THR A 256 -21.20 4.56 -4.43
N THR A 257 -21.31 5.82 -4.85
CA THR A 257 -22.34 6.24 -5.82
C THR A 257 -21.92 5.88 -7.25
N VAL A 258 -22.88 5.82 -8.16
CA VAL A 258 -22.66 5.65 -9.60
C VAL A 258 -21.68 6.72 -10.12
N LEU A 259 -21.88 7.99 -9.73
CA LEU A 259 -21.00 9.09 -10.12
C LEU A 259 -19.55 8.88 -9.64
N GLN A 260 -19.35 8.48 -8.37
CA GLN A 260 -18.02 8.23 -7.85
C GLN A 260 -17.30 7.10 -8.62
N TYR A 261 -18.03 6.03 -8.95
CA TYR A 261 -17.48 4.92 -9.74
C TYR A 261 -17.11 5.39 -11.15
N LYS A 262 -18.01 6.12 -11.83
CA LYS A 262 -17.76 6.68 -13.16
C LYS A 262 -16.53 7.60 -13.18
N ASN A 263 -16.41 8.49 -12.20
CA ASN A 263 -15.26 9.40 -12.06
C ASN A 263 -13.96 8.63 -11.81
N THR A 264 -14.00 7.59 -10.98
CA THR A 264 -12.82 6.80 -10.63
C THR A 264 -12.27 6.05 -11.83
N TYR A 265 -13.14 5.39 -12.59
CA TYR A 265 -12.72 4.52 -13.69
C TYR A 265 -12.87 5.15 -15.07
N GLN A 266 -13.19 6.47 -15.13
CA GLN A 266 -13.36 7.26 -16.35
C GLN A 266 -14.38 6.63 -17.31
N ILE A 267 -15.51 6.24 -16.75
CA ILE A 267 -16.65 5.64 -17.45
C ILE A 267 -17.71 6.72 -17.68
N GLU A 268 -18.21 6.83 -18.90
CA GLU A 268 -19.23 7.84 -19.24
C GLU A 268 -20.63 7.35 -18.85
N HIS A 269 -20.95 6.10 -19.16
CA HIS A 269 -22.24 5.50 -18.91
C HIS A 269 -22.10 4.20 -18.13
N LEU A 270 -23.09 3.88 -17.28
CA LEU A 270 -23.18 2.65 -16.54
C LEU A 270 -24.63 2.14 -16.57
N TYR A 271 -24.82 0.88 -16.88
CA TYR A 271 -26.13 0.27 -17.06
C TYR A 271 -26.29 -0.90 -16.10
N SER A 272 -27.54 -1.12 -15.63
CA SER A 272 -27.95 -2.32 -14.92
C SER A 272 -29.05 -2.98 -15.72
N ASP A 273 -28.84 -4.22 -16.17
CA ASP A 273 -29.76 -4.98 -17.00
C ASP A 273 -30.30 -4.15 -18.19
N GLY A 274 -29.42 -3.39 -18.86
CA GLY A 274 -29.73 -2.54 -20.00
C GLY A 274 -30.37 -1.19 -19.69
N THR A 275 -30.58 -0.85 -18.40
CA THR A 275 -31.11 0.45 -17.98
C THR A 275 -29.98 1.32 -17.44
N GLU A 276 -29.84 2.55 -17.96
CA GLU A 276 -28.82 3.48 -17.50
C GLU A 276 -29.03 3.89 -16.05
N LEU A 277 -27.95 3.82 -15.26
CA LEU A 277 -27.95 4.18 -13.85
C LEU A 277 -27.76 5.69 -13.66
N THR A 278 -28.55 6.28 -12.77
CA THR A 278 -28.40 7.70 -12.39
C THR A 278 -27.30 7.89 -11.36
N ASP A 279 -26.60 9.02 -11.46
CA ASP A 279 -25.34 9.31 -10.73
C ASP A 279 -25.51 9.34 -9.20
N ASP A 280 -26.71 9.60 -8.68
CA ASP A 280 -27.04 9.69 -7.26
C ASP A 280 -27.26 8.33 -6.57
N LYS A 281 -27.37 7.27 -7.33
CA LYS A 281 -27.65 5.93 -6.81
C LYS A 281 -26.41 5.29 -6.20
N LEU A 282 -26.62 4.41 -5.20
CA LEU A 282 -25.58 3.55 -4.66
C LEU A 282 -25.44 2.31 -5.53
N LEU A 283 -24.21 1.97 -5.88
CA LEU A 283 -23.92 0.74 -6.63
C LEU A 283 -24.28 -0.52 -5.83
N TYR A 284 -24.30 -0.44 -4.51
CA TYR A 284 -24.73 -1.55 -3.65
C TYR A 284 -26.15 -2.02 -3.97
N ASP A 285 -27.04 -1.14 -4.40
CA ASP A 285 -28.43 -1.48 -4.75
C ASP A 285 -28.53 -2.37 -6.00
N TYR A 286 -27.45 -2.47 -6.78
CA TYR A 286 -27.39 -3.21 -8.05
C TYR A 286 -26.46 -4.43 -8.00
N ILE A 287 -25.98 -4.84 -6.83
CA ILE A 287 -25.01 -5.94 -6.68
C ILE A 287 -25.48 -7.28 -7.22
N SER A 288 -26.80 -7.47 -7.35
CA SER A 288 -27.41 -8.70 -7.89
C SER A 288 -27.78 -8.61 -9.38
N THR A 289 -27.45 -7.50 -10.04
CA THR A 289 -27.79 -7.28 -11.46
C THR A 289 -26.54 -7.37 -12.33
N THR A 290 -26.72 -7.44 -13.64
CA THR A 290 -25.60 -7.36 -14.60
C THR A 290 -25.30 -5.91 -14.88
N ILE A 291 -24.11 -5.44 -14.44
CA ILE A 291 -23.66 -4.07 -14.67
C ILE A 291 -22.72 -4.03 -15.87
N THR A 292 -22.99 -3.11 -16.81
CA THR A 292 -22.21 -2.94 -18.06
C THR A 292 -21.93 -1.47 -18.34
N THR A 293 -20.91 -1.20 -19.13
CA THR A 293 -20.57 0.15 -19.63
C THR A 293 -21.22 0.46 -20.99
N GLU A 294 -21.81 -0.54 -21.65
CA GLU A 294 -22.52 -0.41 -22.92
C GLU A 294 -23.94 -0.95 -22.79
N VAL A 295 -24.86 -0.43 -23.61
CA VAL A 295 -26.20 -1.00 -23.74
C VAL A 295 -26.07 -2.39 -24.34
N GLY A 296 -26.48 -3.42 -23.62
CA GLY A 296 -26.42 -4.83 -24.03
C GLY A 296 -27.41 -5.16 -25.14
#